data_c5e06a89edc38f2a12e2d36d17cf5700
#
_entry.id   c5e06a89edc38f2a12e2d36d17cf5700
#
_cell.length_a   1.000
_cell.length_b   1.000
_cell.length_c   1.000
_cell.angle_alpha   90.00
_cell.angle_beta   90.00
_cell.angle_gamma   90.00
#
_symmetry.space_group_name_H-M   'P 1'
#
loop_
_entity.id
_entity.type
_entity.pdbx_description
1 polymer ?
#
loop_
_entity_poly.entity_id
_entity_poly.type
_entity_poly.pdbx_seq_one_letter_code
_entity_poly.pdbx_strand_id
1 'polypeptide(L)'
;MRYLTFVISSIVIALLLFTNQSCRKDSFTTTGNLEFSLDTLVFDTVFTTIGSTTEQFKIYNTNNKNILIEEVQLMGGEDSPFRINLDGISGIDHEDISMVGNDSLYMFVEVTLDINNQISPMVIEDSIRFRTNGLDQYVKLAVWGQDAYFHYQDQTQGIWPSDKPHVIYGYSIVDSAQTLIIEAGTQVHLHKNALLYVYKGSLQVNGFLDNEVVFQGDRLEPLYDNVPGQYYGIYFNQAQPSIIDYAIIKNGTSGIHVYSEEDNIGDY
;
A
#
# COMPACT_ATOMS: atom_id res chain seq x y z
N MET A 1 -71.64 -12.60 27.07
CA MET A 1 -70.45 -11.72 26.85
C MET A 1 -69.12 -12.33 27.38
N ARG A 2 -69.03 -12.86 28.60
CA ARG A 2 -67.75 -13.41 29.14
C ARG A 2 -67.16 -14.58 28.36
N TYR A 3 -67.93 -15.48 27.79
CA TYR A 3 -67.44 -16.59 26.96
C TYR A 3 -66.90 -16.16 25.57
N LEU A 4 -67.49 -15.10 24.99
CA LEU A 4 -67.04 -14.57 23.72
C LEU A 4 -65.66 -13.91 23.82
N THR A 5 -65.41 -13.20 24.92
CA THR A 5 -64.09 -12.59 25.16
C THR A 5 -63.01 -13.62 25.42
N PHE A 6 -63.36 -14.75 26.09
CA PHE A 6 -62.42 -15.84 26.30
C PHE A 6 -62.02 -16.54 24.98
N VAL A 7 -63.00 -16.78 24.10
CA VAL A 7 -62.75 -17.39 22.79
C VAL A 7 -61.89 -16.48 21.89
N ILE A 8 -62.19 -15.19 21.87
CA ILE A 8 -61.40 -14.22 21.10
C ILE A 8 -59.96 -14.12 21.64
N SER A 9 -59.77 -14.09 22.96
CA SER A 9 -58.47 -14.07 23.58
C SER A 9 -57.62 -15.32 23.25
N SER A 10 -58.25 -16.49 23.27
CA SER A 10 -57.60 -17.76 22.91
C SER A 10 -57.16 -17.81 21.43
N ILE A 11 -58.02 -17.27 20.53
CA ILE A 11 -57.68 -17.21 19.10
C ILE A 11 -56.54 -16.23 18.84
N VAL A 12 -56.49 -15.08 19.51
CA VAL A 12 -55.40 -14.11 19.41
C VAL A 12 -54.08 -14.67 19.92
N ILE A 13 -54.12 -15.39 21.05
CA ILE A 13 -52.95 -16.07 21.60
C ILE A 13 -52.47 -17.18 20.66
N ALA A 14 -53.36 -17.96 20.07
CA ALA A 14 -53.02 -18.99 19.10
C ALA A 14 -52.41 -18.35 17.81
N LEU A 15 -52.94 -17.26 17.31
CA LEU A 15 -52.38 -16.53 16.17
C LEU A 15 -50.97 -15.98 16.47
N LEU A 16 -50.72 -15.44 17.66
CA LEU A 16 -49.42 -14.95 18.09
C LEU A 16 -48.36 -16.06 18.24
N LEU A 17 -48.75 -17.28 18.53
CA LEU A 17 -47.84 -18.43 18.63
C LEU A 17 -47.43 -18.95 17.23
N PHE A 18 -48.22 -18.72 16.18
CA PHE A 18 -47.87 -19.14 14.82
C PHE A 18 -46.96 -18.13 14.08
N THR A 19 -46.79 -16.90 14.57
CA THR A 19 -45.96 -15.90 13.90
C THR A 19 -44.47 -15.99 14.20
N ASN A 20 -44.04 -16.87 15.09
CA ASN A 20 -42.64 -16.99 15.53
C ASN A 20 -41.81 -18.12 14.85
N GLN A 21 -42.28 -18.66 13.72
CA GLN A 21 -41.51 -19.65 12.96
C GLN A 21 -40.71 -19.01 11.82
N SER A 22 -39.94 -17.97 12.11
CA SER A 22 -38.92 -17.48 11.17
C SER A 22 -37.53 -17.97 11.58
N CYS A 23 -37.37 -19.27 11.80
CA CYS A 23 -36.06 -19.88 11.75
C CYS A 23 -35.75 -20.14 10.26
N ARG A 24 -35.13 -19.18 9.58
CA ARG A 24 -34.53 -19.46 8.28
C ARG A 24 -33.43 -20.49 8.55
N LYS A 25 -33.64 -21.73 8.15
CA LYS A 25 -32.62 -22.74 8.16
C LYS A 25 -31.59 -22.29 7.09
N ASP A 26 -30.42 -21.87 7.52
CA ASP A 26 -29.35 -21.52 6.59
C ASP A 26 -29.06 -22.73 5.72
N SER A 27 -29.44 -22.62 4.46
CA SER A 27 -29.20 -23.72 3.51
C SER A 27 -27.93 -23.39 2.73
N PHE A 28 -26.90 -24.18 2.96
CA PHE A 28 -25.68 -24.10 2.18
C PHE A 28 -25.85 -24.79 0.82
N THR A 29 -25.22 -24.22 -0.21
CA THR A 29 -25.07 -24.91 -1.48
C THR A 29 -23.92 -25.91 -1.39
N THR A 30 -24.13 -27.09 -1.97
CA THR A 30 -23.08 -28.12 -2.11
C THR A 30 -22.44 -28.13 -3.48
N THR A 31 -22.85 -27.20 -4.33
CA THR A 31 -22.34 -26.98 -5.69
C THR A 31 -22.26 -25.50 -5.94
N GLY A 32 -21.32 -25.09 -6.71
CA GLY A 32 -21.07 -23.68 -7.04
C GLY A 32 -19.67 -23.24 -6.64
N ASN A 33 -19.22 -22.22 -7.31
CA ASN A 33 -17.89 -21.64 -7.14
C ASN A 33 -18.05 -20.20 -6.65
N LEU A 34 -16.96 -19.63 -6.20
CA LEU A 34 -16.81 -18.20 -5.97
C LEU A 34 -16.51 -17.50 -7.28
N GLU A 35 -16.87 -16.24 -7.38
CA GLU A 35 -16.40 -15.34 -8.42
C GLU A 35 -15.50 -14.27 -7.78
N PHE A 36 -14.51 -13.80 -8.52
CA PHE A 36 -13.56 -12.80 -8.04
C PHE A 36 -13.62 -11.58 -8.94
N SER A 37 -13.43 -10.40 -8.37
CA SER A 37 -13.38 -9.16 -9.16
C SER A 37 -12.15 -9.07 -10.06
N LEU A 38 -11.15 -9.92 -9.84
CA LEU A 38 -9.94 -10.06 -10.65
C LEU A 38 -9.33 -11.45 -10.48
N ASP A 39 -8.54 -11.88 -11.47
CA ASP A 39 -7.81 -13.16 -11.44
C ASP A 39 -6.39 -13.00 -10.89
N THR A 40 -5.84 -11.79 -10.98
CA THR A 40 -4.49 -11.46 -10.52
C THR A 40 -4.51 -10.07 -9.89
N LEU A 41 -4.05 -9.97 -8.65
CA LEU A 41 -3.79 -8.71 -7.98
C LEU A 41 -2.33 -8.33 -8.24
N VAL A 42 -2.15 -7.22 -8.90
CA VAL A 42 -0.82 -6.73 -9.27
C VAL A 42 -0.54 -5.46 -8.47
N PHE A 43 0.53 -5.50 -7.69
CA PHE A 43 1.07 -4.32 -7.04
C PHE A 43 1.99 -3.58 -8.01
N ASP A 44 2.01 -2.26 -7.91
CA ASP A 44 3.00 -1.44 -8.58
C ASP A 44 4.40 -1.70 -7.98
N THR A 45 5.42 -1.01 -8.47
CA THR A 45 6.78 -1.15 -7.94
C THR A 45 6.81 -0.72 -6.48
N VAL A 46 7.35 -1.58 -5.63
CA VAL A 46 7.50 -1.35 -4.19
C VAL A 46 8.99 -1.35 -3.84
N PHE A 47 9.43 -0.35 -3.11
CA PHE A 47 10.78 -0.35 -2.56
C PHE A 47 10.92 -1.42 -1.49
N THR A 48 12.06 -2.12 -1.47
CA THR A 48 12.36 -3.10 -0.40
C THR A 48 12.32 -2.44 0.97
N THR A 49 12.00 -3.21 2.02
CA THR A 49 11.82 -2.78 3.43
C THR A 49 10.65 -1.84 3.71
N ILE A 50 9.89 -1.47 2.69
CA ILE A 50 8.74 -0.58 2.82
C ILE A 50 7.48 -1.37 2.49
N GLY A 51 6.48 -1.28 3.36
CA GLY A 51 5.17 -1.85 3.09
C GLY A 51 4.49 -1.13 1.93
N SER A 52 3.85 -1.88 1.05
CA SER A 52 3.01 -1.32 -0.01
C SER A 52 1.79 -0.59 0.56
N THR A 53 1.05 0.08 -0.32
CA THR A 53 -0.36 0.37 -0.04
C THR A 53 -1.15 -0.92 0.08
N THR A 54 -2.25 -0.86 0.82
CA THR A 54 -3.21 -1.97 0.88
C THR A 54 -4.01 -2.01 -0.42
N GLU A 55 -3.86 -3.08 -1.18
CA GLU A 55 -4.71 -3.37 -2.33
C GLU A 55 -5.87 -4.27 -1.93
N GLN A 56 -6.94 -4.29 -2.73
CA GLN A 56 -8.13 -5.08 -2.40
C GLN A 56 -8.81 -5.66 -3.62
N PHE A 57 -9.47 -6.80 -3.40
CA PHE A 57 -10.41 -7.36 -4.36
C PHE A 57 -11.64 -7.92 -3.65
N LYS A 58 -12.70 -8.17 -4.43
CA LYS A 58 -13.94 -8.74 -3.93
C LYS A 58 -14.07 -10.21 -4.29
N ILE A 59 -14.62 -10.96 -3.35
CA ILE A 59 -15.03 -12.33 -3.49
C ILE A 59 -16.56 -12.35 -3.51
N TYR A 60 -17.17 -12.94 -4.51
CA TYR A 60 -18.63 -12.98 -4.67
C TYR A 60 -19.18 -14.38 -4.52
N ASN A 61 -20.26 -14.51 -3.77
CA ASN A 61 -21.13 -15.66 -3.82
C ASN A 61 -22.32 -15.32 -4.71
N THR A 62 -22.28 -15.69 -5.97
CA THR A 62 -23.38 -15.44 -6.93
C THR A 62 -24.53 -16.45 -6.82
N ASN A 63 -24.42 -17.43 -5.90
CA ASN A 63 -25.47 -18.39 -5.64
C ASN A 63 -26.57 -17.76 -4.75
N ASN A 64 -27.81 -18.21 -4.90
CA ASN A 64 -28.94 -17.78 -4.06
C ASN A 64 -28.90 -18.35 -2.63
N LYS A 65 -28.00 -19.29 -2.34
CA LYS A 65 -27.82 -19.95 -1.05
C LYS A 65 -26.47 -19.59 -0.46
N ASN A 66 -26.34 -19.75 0.84
CA ASN A 66 -25.08 -19.60 1.51
C ASN A 66 -24.04 -20.59 0.94
N ILE A 67 -22.79 -20.18 0.87
CA ILE A 67 -21.67 -21.02 0.50
C ILE A 67 -20.72 -21.08 1.70
N LEU A 68 -20.11 -22.23 1.93
CA LEU A 68 -19.04 -22.40 2.90
C LEU A 68 -17.72 -22.34 2.14
N ILE A 69 -16.88 -21.37 2.48
CA ILE A 69 -15.49 -21.38 2.08
C ILE A 69 -14.75 -22.18 3.14
N GLU A 70 -14.37 -23.40 2.78
CA GLU A 70 -13.74 -24.37 3.68
C GLU A 70 -12.40 -23.87 4.17
N GLU A 71 -11.64 -23.24 3.25
CA GLU A 71 -10.32 -22.71 3.54
C GLU A 71 -9.95 -21.56 2.59
N VAL A 72 -9.32 -20.54 3.13
CA VAL A 72 -8.61 -19.49 2.38
C VAL A 72 -7.17 -19.52 2.85
N GLN A 73 -6.20 -19.70 1.95
CA GLN A 73 -4.80 -19.87 2.32
C GLN A 73 -3.88 -19.06 1.41
N LEU A 74 -2.97 -18.29 2.00
CA LEU A 74 -1.83 -17.71 1.32
C LEU A 74 -0.79 -18.82 1.09
N MET A 75 -0.48 -19.11 -0.18
CA MET A 75 0.28 -20.33 -0.53
C MET A 75 1.74 -20.30 -0.10
N GLY A 76 2.37 -19.11 -0.06
CA GLY A 76 3.72 -18.95 0.49
C GLY A 76 3.79 -19.01 2.03
N GLY A 77 2.63 -19.01 2.71
CA GLY A 77 2.55 -19.10 4.17
C GLY A 77 3.29 -17.96 4.88
N GLU A 78 3.99 -18.30 5.98
CA GLU A 78 4.77 -17.33 6.78
C GLU A 78 5.96 -16.73 6.01
N ASP A 79 6.52 -17.47 5.05
CA ASP A 79 7.65 -17.02 4.23
C ASP A 79 7.21 -16.09 3.08
N SER A 80 5.92 -15.94 2.86
CA SER A 80 5.39 -15.00 1.87
C SER A 80 5.69 -13.55 2.25
N PRO A 81 6.10 -12.69 1.32
CA PRO A 81 6.18 -11.25 1.57
C PRO A 81 4.80 -10.59 1.66
N PHE A 82 3.75 -11.28 1.19
CA PHE A 82 2.37 -10.80 1.25
C PHE A 82 1.74 -11.04 2.61
N ARG A 83 0.78 -10.19 2.96
CA ARG A 83 -0.10 -10.36 4.13
C ARG A 83 -1.52 -10.15 3.68
N ILE A 84 -2.42 -11.03 4.14
CA ILE A 84 -3.83 -11.00 3.76
C ILE A 84 -4.73 -10.71 4.96
N ASN A 85 -5.85 -10.05 4.67
CA ASN A 85 -6.90 -9.76 5.63
C ASN A 85 -8.25 -10.01 4.95
N LEU A 86 -8.97 -11.00 5.42
CA LEU A 86 -10.30 -11.35 4.92
C LEU A 86 -11.36 -10.64 5.77
N ASP A 87 -12.05 -9.69 5.19
CA ASP A 87 -13.18 -8.95 5.79
C ASP A 87 -12.90 -8.43 7.23
N GLY A 88 -11.68 -7.94 7.45
CA GLY A 88 -11.22 -7.39 8.75
C GLY A 88 -10.46 -8.38 9.64
N ILE A 89 -10.32 -9.64 9.24
CA ILE A 89 -9.56 -10.65 9.97
C ILE A 89 -8.23 -10.89 9.26
N SER A 90 -7.11 -10.56 9.92
CA SER A 90 -5.76 -10.80 9.40
C SER A 90 -5.32 -12.23 9.70
N GLY A 91 -4.60 -12.85 8.76
CA GLY A 91 -4.02 -14.19 8.92
C GLY A 91 -3.43 -14.66 7.60
N ILE A 92 -2.70 -15.77 7.63
CA ILE A 92 -2.20 -16.46 6.42
C ILE A 92 -3.17 -17.53 5.95
N ASP A 93 -4.07 -17.95 6.83
CA ASP A 93 -5.12 -18.94 6.60
C ASP A 93 -6.40 -18.55 7.35
N HIS A 94 -7.54 -18.91 6.79
CA HIS A 94 -8.87 -18.75 7.36
C HIS A 94 -9.69 -19.99 7.04
N GLU A 95 -10.46 -20.47 7.99
CA GLU A 95 -11.28 -21.69 7.84
C GLU A 95 -12.76 -21.40 8.12
N ASP A 96 -13.63 -22.22 7.55
CA ASP A 96 -15.06 -22.26 7.84
C ASP A 96 -15.79 -20.91 7.67
N ILE A 97 -15.47 -20.16 6.61
CA ILE A 97 -16.07 -18.86 6.33
C ILE A 97 -17.45 -19.05 5.65
N SER A 98 -18.50 -18.72 6.37
CA SER A 98 -19.86 -18.73 5.81
C SER A 98 -20.16 -17.44 5.08
N MET A 99 -20.50 -17.54 3.81
CA MET A 99 -20.84 -16.39 2.96
C MET A 99 -22.29 -16.50 2.51
N VAL A 100 -23.08 -15.46 2.77
CA VAL A 100 -24.52 -15.41 2.42
C VAL A 100 -24.71 -15.43 0.91
N GLY A 101 -25.85 -15.96 0.45
CA GLY A 101 -26.20 -15.97 -0.97
C GLY A 101 -26.36 -14.56 -1.53
N ASN A 102 -25.82 -14.30 -2.72
CA ASN A 102 -25.78 -13.00 -3.40
C ASN A 102 -25.06 -11.91 -2.61
N ASP A 103 -24.03 -12.27 -1.86
CA ASP A 103 -23.20 -11.34 -1.06
C ASP A 103 -21.75 -11.34 -1.52
N SER A 104 -20.95 -10.43 -0.96
CA SER A 104 -19.54 -10.29 -1.26
C SER A 104 -18.71 -10.00 -0.01
N LEU A 105 -17.48 -10.53 0.03
CA LEU A 105 -16.46 -10.21 1.03
C LEU A 105 -15.30 -9.45 0.37
N TYR A 106 -14.59 -8.69 1.18
CA TYR A 106 -13.36 -8.02 0.74
C TYR A 106 -12.13 -8.82 1.20
N MET A 107 -11.20 -8.97 0.28
CA MET A 107 -9.85 -9.39 0.57
C MET A 107 -8.92 -8.20 0.44
N PHE A 108 -8.23 -7.87 1.51
CA PHE A 108 -7.18 -6.85 1.54
C PHE A 108 -5.83 -7.54 1.54
N VAL A 109 -4.90 -7.01 0.76
CA VAL A 109 -3.55 -7.57 0.62
C VAL A 109 -2.53 -6.44 0.73
N GLU A 110 -1.47 -6.70 1.48
CA GLU A 110 -0.29 -5.84 1.60
C GLU A 110 0.95 -6.65 1.28
N VAL A 111 2.02 -5.99 0.88
CA VAL A 111 3.31 -6.63 0.62
C VAL A 111 4.46 -5.83 1.21
N THR A 112 5.43 -6.54 1.79
CA THR A 112 6.70 -5.96 2.25
C THR A 112 7.82 -6.85 1.76
N LEU A 113 8.75 -6.28 1.00
CA LEU A 113 9.85 -7.01 0.39
C LEU A 113 11.13 -6.85 1.20
N ASP A 114 11.92 -7.91 1.31
CA ASP A 114 13.25 -7.86 1.88
C ASP A 114 14.29 -7.37 0.86
N ILE A 115 15.38 -6.79 1.36
CA ILE A 115 16.53 -6.37 0.54
C ILE A 115 17.15 -7.60 -0.12
N ASN A 116 17.29 -7.58 -1.43
CA ASN A 116 17.92 -8.66 -2.19
C ASN A 116 19.31 -8.30 -2.75
N ASN A 117 19.76 -7.05 -2.59
CA ASN A 117 21.02 -6.52 -3.11
C ASN A 117 21.18 -6.64 -4.64
N GLN A 118 20.07 -6.64 -5.36
CA GLN A 118 20.06 -6.62 -6.83
C GLN A 118 19.80 -5.22 -7.35
N ILE A 119 20.43 -4.88 -8.46
CA ILE A 119 20.28 -3.56 -9.10
C ILE A 119 18.97 -3.48 -9.89
N SER A 120 18.53 -4.61 -10.46
CA SER A 120 17.34 -4.66 -11.31
C SER A 120 16.07 -4.92 -10.49
N PRO A 121 14.94 -4.35 -10.89
CA PRO A 121 13.64 -4.75 -10.34
C PRO A 121 13.44 -6.26 -10.45
N MET A 122 12.87 -6.84 -9.41
CA MET A 122 12.51 -8.26 -9.38
C MET A 122 10.99 -8.43 -9.30
N VAL A 123 10.49 -9.48 -9.94
CA VAL A 123 9.09 -9.89 -9.82
C VAL A 123 8.98 -10.97 -8.76
N ILE A 124 8.08 -10.76 -7.82
CA ILE A 124 7.74 -11.75 -6.79
C ILE A 124 6.27 -12.11 -6.96
N GLU A 125 6.00 -13.40 -7.00
CA GLU A 125 4.67 -13.95 -7.21
C GLU A 125 4.28 -14.87 -6.04
N ASP A 126 2.98 -14.88 -5.74
CA ASP A 126 2.34 -15.81 -4.82
C ASP A 126 0.89 -16.03 -5.27
N SER A 127 0.10 -16.73 -4.48
CA SER A 127 -1.33 -16.89 -4.74
C SER A 127 -2.11 -17.12 -3.45
N ILE A 128 -3.39 -16.76 -3.49
CA ILE A 128 -4.37 -17.08 -2.46
C ILE A 128 -5.24 -18.19 -3.00
N ARG A 129 -5.27 -19.32 -2.28
CA ARG A 129 -6.16 -20.45 -2.57
C ARG A 129 -7.47 -20.28 -1.80
N PHE A 130 -8.58 -20.53 -2.48
CA PHE A 130 -9.93 -20.60 -1.93
C PHE A 130 -10.47 -22.01 -2.17
N ARG A 131 -10.80 -22.75 -1.11
CA ARG A 131 -11.43 -24.05 -1.21
C ARG A 131 -12.90 -23.97 -0.90
N THR A 132 -13.72 -24.42 -1.84
CA THR A 132 -15.19 -24.38 -1.74
C THR A 132 -15.79 -25.63 -2.36
N ASN A 133 -16.64 -26.35 -1.65
CA ASN A 133 -17.24 -27.60 -2.13
C ASN A 133 -16.20 -28.61 -2.64
N GLY A 134 -15.02 -28.65 -2.01
CA GLY A 134 -13.92 -29.53 -2.39
C GLY A 134 -13.14 -29.10 -3.64
N LEU A 135 -13.42 -27.93 -4.21
CA LEU A 135 -12.75 -27.36 -5.39
C LEU A 135 -11.83 -26.21 -4.97
N ASP A 136 -10.64 -26.16 -5.54
CA ASP A 136 -9.68 -25.10 -5.32
C ASP A 136 -9.76 -24.06 -6.44
N GLN A 137 -9.83 -22.78 -6.06
CA GLN A 137 -9.73 -21.61 -6.94
C GLN A 137 -8.57 -20.74 -6.45
N TYR A 138 -7.93 -20.00 -7.35
CA TYR A 138 -6.75 -19.22 -7.02
C TYR A 138 -6.88 -17.78 -7.53
N VAL A 139 -6.47 -16.83 -6.71
CA VAL A 139 -6.17 -15.47 -7.13
C VAL A 139 -4.65 -15.30 -7.03
N LYS A 140 -4.02 -14.91 -8.13
CA LYS A 140 -2.57 -14.69 -8.19
C LYS A 140 -2.22 -13.34 -7.59
N LEU A 141 -1.04 -13.26 -6.97
CA LEU A 141 -0.44 -12.04 -6.44
C LEU A 141 0.86 -11.81 -7.18
N ALA A 142 1.12 -10.57 -7.60
CA ALA A 142 2.38 -10.20 -8.23
C ALA A 142 2.80 -8.78 -7.79
N VAL A 143 4.10 -8.59 -7.55
CA VAL A 143 4.68 -7.30 -7.19
C VAL A 143 6.04 -7.13 -7.87
N TRP A 144 6.34 -5.90 -8.29
CA TRP A 144 7.69 -5.53 -8.69
C TRP A 144 8.43 -4.92 -7.51
N GLY A 145 9.54 -5.54 -7.10
CA GLY A 145 10.40 -5.05 -6.03
C GLY A 145 11.61 -4.31 -6.59
N GLN A 146 11.98 -3.22 -5.96
CA GLN A 146 13.18 -2.45 -6.31
C GLN A 146 13.98 -2.09 -5.07
N ASP A 147 15.27 -2.45 -5.04
CA ASP A 147 16.21 -2.01 -4.01
C ASP A 147 16.52 -0.54 -4.16
N ALA A 148 16.80 0.10 -3.04
CA ALA A 148 17.18 1.51 -2.96
C ALA A 148 18.24 1.76 -1.89
N TYR A 149 18.87 2.93 -1.95
CA TYR A 149 19.65 3.48 -0.85
C TYR A 149 18.72 4.29 0.05
N PHE A 150 18.55 3.86 1.30
CA PHE A 150 17.64 4.50 2.23
C PHE A 150 18.36 5.46 3.15
N HIS A 151 17.80 6.65 3.30
CA HIS A 151 18.27 7.75 4.13
C HIS A 151 17.22 8.04 5.20
N TYR A 152 17.55 7.72 6.47
CA TYR A 152 16.63 7.85 7.60
C TYR A 152 17.13 8.92 8.57
N GLN A 153 16.71 10.18 8.39
CA GLN A 153 17.10 11.29 9.26
C GLN A 153 18.62 11.32 9.49
N ASP A 154 19.38 11.30 8.40
CA ASP A 154 20.83 11.14 8.40
C ASP A 154 21.59 12.39 7.92
N GLN A 155 22.89 12.36 8.11
CA GLN A 155 23.82 13.25 7.43
C GLN A 155 24.37 12.55 6.19
N THR A 156 24.41 13.27 5.09
CA THR A 156 24.86 12.75 3.81
C THR A 156 25.95 13.61 3.19
N GLN A 157 26.90 12.97 2.54
CA GLN A 157 27.98 13.59 1.80
C GLN A 157 28.56 12.62 0.77
N GLY A 158 29.43 13.12 -0.09
CA GLY A 158 30.12 12.32 -1.10
C GLY A 158 29.22 12.11 -2.34
N ILE A 159 29.23 10.91 -2.90
CA ILE A 159 28.59 10.63 -4.17
C ILE A 159 27.36 9.77 -3.96
N TRP A 160 26.23 10.19 -4.52
CA TRP A 160 25.07 9.38 -4.75
C TRP A 160 25.10 8.84 -6.17
N PRO A 161 25.38 7.54 -6.35
CA PRO A 161 25.42 6.91 -7.67
C PRO A 161 24.03 6.67 -8.25
N SER A 162 23.95 6.44 -9.54
CA SER A 162 22.69 6.22 -10.26
C SER A 162 22.30 4.75 -10.42
N ASP A 163 23.05 3.82 -9.82
CA ASP A 163 22.81 2.37 -9.97
C ASP A 163 21.54 1.88 -9.26
N LYS A 164 21.14 2.57 -8.18
CA LYS A 164 19.87 2.36 -7.47
C LYS A 164 19.23 3.70 -7.12
N PRO A 165 17.91 3.76 -6.94
CA PRO A 165 17.25 4.94 -6.38
C PRO A 165 17.73 5.26 -4.97
N HIS A 166 17.66 6.54 -4.62
CA HIS A 166 17.83 7.03 -3.24
C HIS A 166 16.46 7.40 -2.69
N VAL A 167 16.14 6.93 -1.47
CA VAL A 167 14.84 7.20 -0.82
C VAL A 167 15.08 7.88 0.52
N ILE A 168 14.52 9.08 0.70
CA ILE A 168 14.68 9.89 1.92
C ILE A 168 13.44 9.78 2.80
N TYR A 169 13.63 9.39 4.06
CA TYR A 169 12.63 9.38 5.12
C TYR A 169 12.94 10.44 6.17
N GLY A 170 12.04 11.42 6.32
CA GLY A 170 12.22 12.55 7.20
C GLY A 170 13.18 13.58 6.61
N TYR A 171 14.47 13.40 6.73
CA TYR A 171 15.44 14.31 6.12
C TYR A 171 16.77 13.63 5.83
N SER A 172 17.51 14.19 4.86
CA SER A 172 18.92 13.92 4.66
C SER A 172 19.65 15.27 4.62
N ILE A 173 20.66 15.47 5.48
CA ILE A 173 21.33 16.78 5.67
C ILE A 173 22.73 16.74 5.06
N VAL A 174 23.00 17.69 4.17
CA VAL A 174 24.36 18.05 3.75
C VAL A 174 24.84 19.14 4.70
N ASP A 175 25.62 18.76 5.71
CA ASP A 175 26.03 19.64 6.79
C ASP A 175 27.26 20.48 6.41
N SER A 176 27.68 21.34 7.34
CA SER A 176 28.75 22.32 7.17
C SER A 176 30.03 21.72 6.57
N ALA A 177 30.55 22.37 5.54
CA ALA A 177 31.75 21.96 4.81
C ALA A 177 31.68 20.60 4.10
N GLN A 178 30.49 19.98 4.05
CA GLN A 178 30.25 18.77 3.28
C GLN A 178 29.74 19.10 1.87
N THR A 179 29.98 18.19 0.95
CA THR A 179 29.45 18.27 -0.41
C THR A 179 28.75 16.96 -0.74
N LEU A 180 27.52 17.07 -1.22
CA LEU A 180 26.80 15.97 -1.84
C LEU A 180 26.86 16.15 -3.37
N ILE A 181 27.30 15.09 -4.05
CA ILE A 181 27.32 15.00 -5.51
C ILE A 181 26.32 13.95 -5.94
N ILE A 182 25.34 14.33 -6.76
CA ILE A 182 24.36 13.42 -7.30
C ILE A 182 24.66 13.20 -8.78
N GLU A 183 24.94 11.94 -9.15
CA GLU A 183 25.31 11.58 -10.52
C GLU A 183 24.10 11.66 -11.47
N ALA A 184 24.39 11.83 -12.74
CA ALA A 184 23.37 11.87 -13.79
C ALA A 184 22.52 10.59 -13.81
N GLY A 185 21.21 10.74 -14.04
CA GLY A 185 20.25 9.64 -14.09
C GLY A 185 19.78 9.14 -12.73
N THR A 186 20.33 9.67 -11.62
CA THR A 186 19.91 9.28 -10.27
C THR A 186 18.44 9.63 -10.03
N GLN A 187 17.69 8.67 -9.49
CA GLN A 187 16.32 8.83 -9.04
C GLN A 187 16.31 9.05 -7.52
N VAL A 188 15.83 10.20 -7.08
CA VAL A 188 15.72 10.55 -5.65
C VAL A 188 14.24 10.64 -5.28
N HIS A 189 13.80 9.73 -4.43
CA HIS A 189 12.44 9.68 -3.92
C HIS A 189 12.38 10.24 -2.52
N LEU A 190 11.39 11.06 -2.23
CA LEU A 190 11.21 11.65 -0.93
C LEU A 190 9.86 11.21 -0.36
N HIS A 191 9.91 10.61 0.83
CA HIS A 191 8.71 10.19 1.55
C HIS A 191 7.89 11.40 2.01
N LYS A 192 6.65 11.16 2.43
CA LYS A 192 5.77 12.20 2.97
C LYS A 192 6.47 13.03 4.03
N ASN A 193 6.46 14.36 3.85
CA ASN A 193 7.11 15.34 4.71
C ASN A 193 8.65 15.24 4.75
N ALA A 194 9.28 14.49 3.84
CA ALA A 194 10.72 14.44 3.75
C ALA A 194 11.30 15.67 3.05
N LEU A 195 12.58 15.95 3.32
CA LEU A 195 13.33 16.99 2.65
C LEU A 195 14.81 16.62 2.49
N LEU A 196 15.44 17.15 1.45
CA LEU A 196 16.89 17.22 1.34
C LEU A 196 17.33 18.60 1.84
N TYR A 197 18.10 18.64 2.92
CA TYR A 197 18.48 19.88 3.60
C TYR A 197 19.97 20.19 3.45
N VAL A 198 20.31 21.28 2.79
CA VAL A 198 21.68 21.73 2.60
C VAL A 198 21.97 22.85 3.59
N TYR A 199 22.65 22.54 4.69
CA TYR A 199 23.00 23.46 5.76
C TYR A 199 24.49 23.76 5.77
N LYS A 200 24.88 24.94 5.33
CA LYS A 200 26.30 25.37 5.24
C LYS A 200 27.21 24.45 4.42
N GLY A 201 26.63 23.44 3.78
CA GLY A 201 27.27 22.54 2.83
C GLY A 201 27.00 22.95 1.38
N SER A 202 27.37 22.11 0.42
CA SER A 202 27.08 22.31 -1.00
C SER A 202 26.42 21.10 -1.64
N LEU A 203 25.57 21.35 -2.65
CA LEU A 203 24.93 20.33 -3.45
C LEU A 203 25.37 20.49 -4.92
N GLN A 204 25.80 19.38 -5.53
CA GLN A 204 26.12 19.30 -6.94
C GLN A 204 25.26 18.23 -7.60
N VAL A 205 24.32 18.64 -8.42
CA VAL A 205 23.48 17.75 -9.22
C VAL A 205 24.00 17.78 -10.65
N ASN A 206 24.52 16.65 -11.12
CA ASN A 206 25.27 16.54 -12.37
C ASN A 206 24.48 15.81 -13.45
N GLY A 207 23.22 16.18 -13.68
CA GLY A 207 22.44 15.65 -14.80
C GLY A 207 22.94 16.15 -16.15
N PHE A 208 22.46 15.56 -17.23
CA PHE A 208 22.62 16.04 -18.60
C PHE A 208 21.41 15.64 -19.44
N LEU A 209 21.35 16.15 -20.65
CA LEU A 209 20.21 15.90 -21.58
C LEU A 209 20.00 14.40 -21.76
N ASP A 210 18.76 13.94 -21.61
CA ASP A 210 18.30 12.55 -21.67
C ASP A 210 18.86 11.65 -20.53
N ASN A 211 19.46 12.24 -19.51
CA ASN A 211 19.90 11.56 -18.29
C ASN A 211 19.84 12.50 -17.09
N GLU A 212 18.67 13.11 -16.90
CA GLU A 212 18.38 14.04 -15.83
C GLU A 212 18.37 13.34 -14.47
N VAL A 213 18.70 14.10 -13.42
CA VAL A 213 18.43 13.68 -12.04
C VAL A 213 17.00 14.02 -11.70
N VAL A 214 16.24 13.04 -11.19
CA VAL A 214 14.82 13.22 -10.88
C VAL A 214 14.60 13.21 -9.37
N PHE A 215 13.98 14.28 -8.85
CA PHE A 215 13.47 14.36 -7.48
C PHE A 215 11.95 14.29 -7.51
N GLN A 216 11.38 13.30 -6.82
CA GLN A 216 9.94 13.05 -6.82
C GLN A 216 9.47 12.38 -5.53
N GLY A 217 8.15 12.24 -5.34
CA GLY A 217 7.60 11.46 -4.24
C GLY A 217 7.97 9.97 -4.36
N ASP A 218 7.85 9.25 -3.26
CA ASP A 218 8.10 7.81 -3.19
C ASP A 218 6.88 6.94 -3.54
N ARG A 219 5.74 7.59 -3.85
CA ARG A 219 4.53 6.93 -4.36
C ARG A 219 4.69 6.72 -5.85
N LEU A 220 4.95 5.47 -6.25
CA LEU A 220 5.23 5.09 -7.64
C LEU A 220 3.98 4.76 -8.45
N GLU A 221 2.80 4.72 -7.82
CA GLU A 221 1.54 4.46 -8.52
C GLU A 221 1.18 5.63 -9.46
N PRO A 222 0.72 5.34 -10.69
CA PRO A 222 0.45 6.37 -11.72
C PRO A 222 -0.50 7.49 -11.27
N LEU A 223 -1.37 7.20 -10.30
CA LEU A 223 -2.27 8.19 -9.71
C LEU A 223 -1.51 9.37 -9.08
N TYR A 224 -0.31 9.12 -8.55
CA TYR A 224 0.50 10.11 -7.83
C TYR A 224 1.50 10.86 -8.71
N ASP A 225 1.68 10.48 -9.97
CA ASP A 225 2.66 11.09 -10.89
C ASP A 225 2.60 12.61 -10.98
N ASN A 226 1.40 13.17 -10.86
CA ASN A 226 1.15 14.61 -10.99
C ASN A 226 0.52 15.24 -9.75
N VAL A 227 0.55 14.54 -8.59
CA VAL A 227 0.02 15.09 -7.34
C VAL A 227 1.10 15.90 -6.65
N PRO A 228 0.89 17.21 -6.38
CA PRO A 228 1.84 18.03 -5.64
C PRO A 228 1.73 17.81 -4.13
N GLY A 229 2.73 18.29 -3.38
CA GLY A 229 2.69 18.29 -1.91
C GLY A 229 2.97 16.94 -1.26
N GLN A 230 3.63 16.02 -1.98
CA GLN A 230 3.98 14.71 -1.44
C GLN A 230 5.13 14.78 -0.43
N TYR A 231 6.04 15.74 -0.59
CA TYR A 231 7.19 15.97 0.29
C TYR A 231 7.47 17.46 0.39
N TYR A 232 8.40 17.88 1.25
CA TYR A 232 8.68 19.31 1.43
C TYR A 232 9.47 19.91 0.26
N GLY A 233 10.63 19.36 -0.09
CA GLY A 233 11.47 19.88 -1.18
C GLY A 233 12.97 19.79 -0.90
N ILE A 234 13.76 20.57 -1.66
CA ILE A 234 15.20 20.76 -1.46
C ILE A 234 15.40 22.14 -0.80
N TYR A 235 15.95 22.15 0.39
CA TYR A 235 16.05 23.35 1.23
C TYR A 235 17.52 23.76 1.40
N PHE A 236 17.84 25.01 1.09
CA PHE A 236 19.15 25.59 1.27
C PHE A 236 19.12 26.61 2.40
N ASN A 237 19.95 26.43 3.42
CA ASN A 237 20.11 27.34 4.54
C ASN A 237 21.59 27.67 4.74
N GLN A 238 21.98 28.93 4.51
CA GLN A 238 23.36 29.40 4.54
C GLN A 238 24.31 28.52 3.70
N ALA A 239 23.79 27.88 2.66
CA ALA A 239 24.52 26.91 1.86
C ALA A 239 25.70 27.56 1.12
N GLN A 240 26.75 26.77 0.91
CA GLN A 240 27.83 27.13 0.02
C GLN A 240 27.37 27.08 -1.44
N PRO A 241 28.12 27.67 -2.38
CA PRO A 241 27.78 27.63 -3.79
C PRO A 241 27.44 26.21 -4.24
N SER A 242 26.25 26.05 -4.82
CA SER A 242 25.69 24.77 -5.25
C SER A 242 25.31 24.85 -6.73
N ILE A 243 25.37 23.73 -7.42
CA ILE A 243 25.07 23.63 -8.86
C ILE A 243 23.98 22.57 -9.04
N ILE A 244 22.97 22.90 -9.83
CA ILE A 244 21.91 21.97 -10.22
C ILE A 244 21.79 22.01 -11.73
N ASP A 245 22.34 21.02 -12.39
CA ASP A 245 22.31 20.87 -13.83
C ASP A 245 21.37 19.73 -14.23
N TYR A 246 20.47 19.96 -15.18
CA TYR A 246 19.55 18.97 -15.72
C TYR A 246 18.84 18.14 -14.66
N ALA A 247 18.07 18.79 -13.79
CA ALA A 247 17.26 18.16 -12.76
C ALA A 247 15.77 18.37 -13.04
N ILE A 248 14.97 17.32 -12.81
CA ILE A 248 13.53 17.36 -12.77
C ILE A 248 13.11 17.29 -11.30
N ILE A 249 12.45 18.32 -10.81
CA ILE A 249 11.94 18.38 -9.43
C ILE A 249 10.43 18.47 -9.49
N LYS A 250 9.73 17.43 -9.09
CA LYS A 250 8.26 17.36 -9.17
C LYS A 250 7.64 16.81 -7.89
N ASN A 251 6.35 17.02 -7.70
CA ASN A 251 5.51 16.53 -6.60
C ASN A 251 5.79 17.14 -5.21
N GLY A 252 6.79 17.99 -5.04
CA GLY A 252 7.07 18.66 -3.77
C GLY A 252 6.06 19.76 -3.42
N THR A 253 6.03 20.15 -2.14
CA THR A 253 5.37 21.37 -1.67
C THR A 253 6.14 22.60 -2.16
N SER A 254 7.47 22.53 -2.10
CA SER A 254 8.40 23.45 -2.73
C SER A 254 9.37 22.64 -3.60
N GLY A 255 9.72 23.13 -4.79
CA GLY A 255 10.79 22.51 -5.56
C GLY A 255 12.13 22.77 -4.86
N ILE A 256 12.58 24.04 -4.90
CA ILE A 256 13.75 24.53 -4.20
C ILE A 256 13.33 25.67 -3.29
N HIS A 257 13.77 25.62 -2.04
CA HIS A 257 13.58 26.68 -1.06
C HIS A 257 14.94 27.19 -0.56
N VAL A 258 15.15 28.49 -0.62
CA VAL A 258 16.38 29.14 -0.14
C VAL A 258 16.01 30.07 1.00
N TYR A 259 16.51 29.78 2.20
CA TYR A 259 16.35 30.65 3.36
C TYR A 259 17.23 31.88 3.22
N SER A 260 16.65 33.07 3.37
CA SER A 260 17.38 34.32 3.49
C SER A 260 17.89 34.50 4.94
N GLU A 261 18.85 35.43 5.13
CA GLU A 261 19.29 35.79 6.50
C GLU A 261 18.14 36.38 7.34
N GLU A 262 17.15 36.98 6.70
CA GLU A 262 15.95 37.55 7.35
C GLU A 262 15.00 36.48 7.88
N ASP A 263 14.97 35.29 7.27
CA ASP A 263 14.09 34.18 7.69
C ASP A 263 14.59 33.49 8.97
N ASN A 264 15.83 33.77 9.41
CA ASN A 264 16.41 33.19 10.62
C ASN A 264 16.07 33.97 11.91
N ILE A 265 15.17 34.95 11.86
CA ILE A 265 14.67 35.68 13.04
C ILE A 265 13.37 35.03 13.55
N GLY A 266 13.49 33.85 14.07
CA GLY A 266 12.39 33.16 14.69
C GLY A 266 12.87 31.93 15.44
N ASP A 267 13.04 32.08 16.73
CA ASP A 267 13.15 30.97 17.68
C ASP A 267 11.94 30.05 17.52
N TYR A 268 12.17 28.79 17.22
CA TYR A 268 11.20 27.70 17.36
C TYR A 268 11.66 26.69 18.37
#